data_ecfa92d0f6736f1642dd11a4061018db
#
_entry.id   ecfa92d0f6736f1642dd11a4061018db
#
_cell.length_a   1.000
_cell.length_b   1.000
_cell.length_c   1.000
_cell.angle_alpha   90.00
_cell.angle_beta   90.00
_cell.angle_gamma   90.00
#
_symmetry.space_group_name_H-M   'P 1'
#
loop_
_entity.id
_entity.type
_entity.pdbx_description
1 polymer ?
#
loop_
_entity_poly.entity_id
_entity_poly.type
_entity_poly.pdbx_seq_one_letter_code
_entity_poly.pdbx_strand_id
1 'polypeptide(L)'
;PLSLKELTLLPGVGTYTASALLAFRHGIRVPVLDTNVRRVLVRFLDGKELPPHTTPSKAETMRADALLPEHGHSAAEVSLSLMEFGALVCTQLSPSCDECTISNNCAWALAGFPKDEKRPTPQPYAGTDRQARGRIMKALRSAHFEGTEGLTKRRVLDAARLDGGDRYQPARVYRALLKEGMIIYNEDTKRVTLPR
;
A
#
# COMPACT_ATOMS: atom_id res chain seq x y z
N PRO A 1 12.88 15.11 -6.34
CA PRO A 1 11.58 15.82 -6.33
C PRO A 1 11.05 15.89 -4.90
N LEU A 2 10.57 17.08 -4.49
CA LEU A 2 10.05 17.35 -3.14
C LEU A 2 8.59 17.85 -3.17
N SER A 3 7.87 17.55 -4.23
CA SER A 3 6.45 17.85 -4.34
C SER A 3 5.63 16.61 -4.71
N LEU A 4 4.38 16.57 -4.25
CA LEU A 4 3.44 15.50 -4.57
C LEU A 4 3.29 15.35 -6.09
N LYS A 5 3.21 16.47 -6.80
CA LYS A 5 3.07 16.51 -8.26
C LYS A 5 4.24 15.84 -8.97
N GLU A 6 5.47 16.16 -8.59
CA GLU A 6 6.67 15.60 -9.22
C GLU A 6 6.84 14.11 -8.90
N LEU A 7 6.61 13.72 -7.64
CA LEU A 7 6.71 12.32 -7.23
C LEU A 7 5.70 11.43 -7.93
N THR A 8 4.47 11.91 -8.14
CA THR A 8 3.43 11.12 -8.83
C THR A 8 3.66 10.97 -10.34
N LEU A 9 4.61 11.71 -10.93
CA LEU A 9 5.05 11.48 -12.31
C LEU A 9 5.99 10.27 -12.46
N LEU A 10 6.56 9.80 -11.34
CA LEU A 10 7.47 8.66 -11.38
C LEU A 10 6.68 7.35 -11.57
N PRO A 11 7.15 6.44 -12.44
CA PRO A 11 6.51 5.15 -12.65
C PRO A 11 6.35 4.36 -11.35
N GLY A 12 5.14 3.89 -11.06
CA GLY A 12 4.84 3.10 -9.86
C GLY A 12 4.65 3.91 -8.58
N VAL A 13 4.79 5.24 -8.62
CA VAL A 13 4.57 6.12 -7.46
C VAL A 13 3.16 6.70 -7.52
N GLY A 14 2.27 6.16 -6.71
CA GLY A 14 0.93 6.71 -6.49
C GLY A 14 0.90 7.77 -5.40
N THR A 15 -0.26 8.41 -5.21
CA THR A 15 -0.47 9.46 -4.21
C THR A 15 -0.04 9.04 -2.81
N TYR A 16 -0.41 7.83 -2.38
CA TYR A 16 0.01 7.29 -1.09
C TYR A 16 1.54 7.23 -0.94
N THR A 17 2.22 6.61 -1.91
CA THR A 17 3.69 6.48 -1.86
C THR A 17 4.38 7.85 -1.86
N ALA A 18 3.89 8.77 -2.70
CA ALA A 18 4.40 10.13 -2.76
C ALA A 18 4.21 10.86 -1.42
N SER A 19 3.01 10.81 -0.83
CA SER A 19 2.72 11.41 0.48
C SER A 19 3.58 10.79 1.60
N ALA A 20 3.73 9.47 1.62
CA ALA A 20 4.55 8.77 2.60
C ALA A 20 6.04 9.18 2.52
N LEU A 21 6.59 9.30 1.31
CA LEU A 21 7.96 9.80 1.11
C LEU A 21 8.12 11.24 1.61
N LEU A 22 7.20 12.13 1.25
CA LEU A 22 7.24 13.52 1.68
C LEU A 22 7.14 13.65 3.20
N ALA A 23 6.20 12.95 3.83
CA ALA A 23 6.01 13.02 5.27
C ALA A 23 7.16 12.34 6.03
N PHE A 24 7.41 11.06 5.77
CA PHE A 24 8.28 10.25 6.63
C PHE A 24 9.77 10.42 6.33
N ARG A 25 10.12 10.71 5.09
CA ARG A 25 11.55 10.90 4.72
C ARG A 25 11.97 12.36 4.77
N HIS A 26 11.07 13.27 4.43
CA HIS A 26 11.41 14.69 4.27
C HIS A 26 10.77 15.60 5.33
N GLY A 27 9.92 15.08 6.23
CA GLY A 27 9.24 15.87 7.24
C GLY A 27 8.32 16.96 6.66
N ILE A 28 7.84 16.76 5.44
CA ILE A 28 6.92 17.70 4.79
C ILE A 28 5.51 17.41 5.27
N ARG A 29 4.80 18.46 5.71
CA ARG A 29 3.43 18.35 6.16
C ARG A 29 2.52 17.99 5.00
N VAL A 30 2.04 16.75 4.97
CA VAL A 30 1.12 16.21 3.98
C VAL A 30 0.35 15.03 4.59
N PRO A 31 -0.97 14.88 4.34
CA PRO A 31 -1.74 13.75 4.86
C PRO A 31 -1.33 12.44 4.18
N VAL A 32 -1.10 11.40 4.99
CA VAL A 32 -0.78 10.05 4.51
C VAL A 32 -1.99 9.16 4.78
N LEU A 33 -2.77 8.89 3.75
CA LEU A 33 -4.03 8.15 3.82
C LEU A 33 -3.88 6.72 3.32
N ASP A 34 -3.46 5.81 4.19
CA ASP A 34 -3.55 4.38 3.94
C ASP A 34 -4.95 3.83 4.34
N THR A 35 -5.15 2.55 4.17
CA THR A 35 -6.41 1.89 4.52
C THR A 35 -6.69 1.91 6.03
N ASN A 36 -5.66 1.92 6.87
CA ASN A 36 -5.78 1.97 8.32
C ASN A 36 -6.20 3.36 8.79
N VAL A 37 -5.46 4.39 8.36
CA VAL A 37 -5.76 5.80 8.67
C VAL A 37 -7.19 6.15 8.22
N ARG A 38 -7.54 5.81 6.98
CA ARG A 38 -8.89 6.08 6.44
C ARG A 38 -9.98 5.41 7.26
N ARG A 39 -9.78 4.16 7.68
CA ARG A 39 -10.73 3.44 8.53
C ARG A 39 -10.88 4.08 9.90
N VAL A 40 -9.76 4.47 10.54
CA VAL A 40 -9.80 5.19 11.82
C VAL A 40 -10.59 6.48 11.68
N LEU A 41 -10.26 7.30 10.68
CA LEU A 41 -10.91 8.60 10.49
C LEU A 41 -12.40 8.48 10.18
N VAL A 42 -12.80 7.54 9.31
CA VAL A 42 -14.22 7.39 8.96
C VAL A 42 -15.05 6.86 10.13
N ARG A 43 -14.49 5.98 10.96
CA ARG A 43 -15.15 5.52 12.19
C ARG A 43 -15.26 6.63 13.22
N PHE A 44 -14.17 7.32 13.45
CA PHE A 44 -14.11 8.35 14.49
C PHE A 44 -14.94 9.58 14.15
N LEU A 45 -14.88 10.07 12.89
CA LEU A 45 -15.54 11.31 12.47
C LEU A 45 -16.92 11.10 11.88
N ASP A 46 -17.11 10.05 11.05
CA ASP A 46 -18.31 9.90 10.23
C ASP A 46 -19.27 8.82 10.77
N GLY A 47 -18.89 8.08 11.79
CA GLY A 47 -19.71 7.00 12.36
C GLY A 47 -19.96 5.83 11.42
N LYS A 48 -19.14 5.62 10.40
CA LYS A 48 -19.25 4.54 9.42
C LYS A 48 -18.19 3.46 9.66
N GLU A 49 -18.51 2.22 9.31
CA GLU A 49 -17.59 1.11 9.53
C GLU A 49 -16.33 1.19 8.65
N LEU A 50 -16.50 1.49 7.36
CA LEU A 50 -15.45 1.49 6.35
C LEU A 50 -15.52 2.72 5.43
N PRO A 51 -14.38 3.11 4.82
CA PRO A 51 -14.39 4.15 3.79
C PRO A 51 -15.28 3.76 2.60
N PRO A 52 -16.05 4.70 2.04
CA PRO A 52 -17.03 4.40 0.99
C PRO A 52 -16.39 4.03 -0.36
N HIS A 53 -15.12 4.39 -0.57
CA HIS A 53 -14.40 4.18 -1.82
C HIS A 53 -13.05 3.50 -1.58
N THR A 54 -12.51 2.84 -2.60
CA THR A 54 -11.17 2.22 -2.55
C THR A 54 -10.04 3.24 -2.50
N THR A 55 -10.23 4.41 -3.12
CA THR A 55 -9.27 5.52 -3.14
C THR A 55 -9.76 6.69 -2.30
N PRO A 56 -8.86 7.47 -1.65
CA PRO A 56 -9.24 8.65 -0.91
C PRO A 56 -9.94 9.68 -1.79
N SER A 57 -11.06 10.23 -1.33
CA SER A 57 -11.70 11.37 -1.96
C SER A 57 -10.97 12.68 -1.57
N LYS A 58 -11.23 13.75 -2.32
CA LYS A 58 -10.71 15.09 -1.99
C LYS A 58 -11.20 15.54 -0.60
N ALA A 59 -12.44 15.24 -0.25
CA ALA A 59 -13.01 15.59 1.06
C ALA A 59 -12.31 14.84 2.20
N GLU A 60 -12.01 13.53 2.04
CA GLU A 60 -11.23 12.77 3.03
C GLU A 60 -9.82 13.37 3.20
N THR A 61 -9.16 13.72 2.10
CA THR A 61 -7.82 14.33 2.13
C THR A 61 -7.83 15.66 2.86
N MET A 62 -8.80 16.52 2.57
CA MET A 62 -8.92 17.83 3.25
C MET A 62 -9.21 17.70 4.75
N ARG A 63 -10.06 16.76 5.15
CA ARG A 63 -10.33 16.50 6.57
C ARG A 63 -9.11 15.96 7.30
N ALA A 64 -8.41 15.02 6.68
CA ALA A 64 -7.16 14.51 7.25
C ALA A 64 -6.10 15.61 7.36
N ASP A 65 -5.97 16.46 6.37
CA ASP A 65 -5.05 17.59 6.38
C ASP A 65 -5.37 18.57 7.54
N ALA A 66 -6.63 18.86 7.75
CA ALA A 66 -7.07 19.76 8.84
C ALA A 66 -6.78 19.22 10.26
N LEU A 67 -6.58 17.90 10.41
CA LEU A 67 -6.23 17.27 11.69
C LEU A 67 -4.73 17.22 11.96
N LEU A 68 -3.90 17.47 10.95
CA LEU A 68 -2.46 17.39 11.11
C LEU A 68 -1.91 18.66 11.81
N PRO A 69 -0.91 18.49 12.72
CA PRO A 69 -0.16 19.60 13.26
C PRO A 69 0.52 20.44 12.18
N GLU A 70 0.80 21.72 12.50
CA GLU A 70 1.46 22.65 11.58
C GLU A 70 2.88 22.19 11.18
N HIS A 71 3.64 21.62 12.12
CA HIS A 71 4.99 21.13 11.86
C HIS A 71 5.00 19.78 11.16
N GLY A 72 5.76 19.67 10.07
CA GLY A 72 5.81 18.47 9.24
C GLY A 72 6.23 17.19 9.96
N HIS A 73 7.24 17.26 10.84
CA HIS A 73 7.66 16.09 11.64
C HIS A 73 6.55 15.61 12.58
N SER A 74 5.89 16.51 13.30
CA SER A 74 4.75 16.16 14.15
C SER A 74 3.56 15.62 13.34
N ALA A 75 3.34 16.15 12.14
CA ALA A 75 2.34 15.63 11.22
C ALA A 75 2.66 14.20 10.75
N ALA A 76 3.94 13.90 10.52
CA ALA A 76 4.41 12.56 10.18
C ALA A 76 4.21 11.58 11.36
N GLU A 77 4.52 12.00 12.59
CA GLU A 77 4.30 11.19 13.80
C GLU A 77 2.81 10.89 14.03
N VAL A 78 1.93 11.88 13.86
CA VAL A 78 0.47 11.66 13.92
C VAL A 78 0.01 10.68 12.85
N SER A 79 0.52 10.79 11.63
CA SER A 79 0.18 9.86 10.55
C SER A 79 0.64 8.43 10.86
N LEU A 80 1.85 8.24 11.39
CA LEU A 80 2.37 6.94 11.82
C LEU A 80 1.54 6.37 12.98
N SER A 81 1.24 7.18 13.98
CA SER A 81 0.41 6.77 15.13
C SER A 81 -0.99 6.31 14.69
N LEU A 82 -1.63 7.02 13.75
CA LEU A 82 -2.91 6.62 13.19
C LEU A 82 -2.82 5.32 12.38
N MET A 83 -1.73 5.11 11.63
CA MET A 83 -1.49 3.85 10.90
C MET A 83 -1.37 2.68 11.87
N GLU A 84 -0.55 2.83 12.91
CA GLU A 84 -0.33 1.81 13.93
C GLU A 84 -1.60 1.56 14.76
N PHE A 85 -2.27 2.60 15.19
CA PHE A 85 -3.55 2.50 15.89
C PHE A 85 -4.60 1.75 15.06
N GLY A 86 -4.68 2.04 13.77
CA GLY A 86 -5.56 1.31 12.86
C GLY A 86 -5.15 -0.15 12.66
N ALA A 87 -3.86 -0.46 12.71
CA ALA A 87 -3.37 -1.83 12.55
C ALA A 87 -3.54 -2.68 13.81
N LEU A 88 -3.38 -2.10 15.00
CA LEU A 88 -3.33 -2.82 16.28
C LEU A 88 -4.65 -2.75 17.08
N VAL A 89 -5.30 -1.59 17.11
CA VAL A 89 -6.49 -1.33 17.94
C VAL A 89 -7.76 -1.26 17.07
N CYS A 90 -7.83 -0.30 16.16
CA CYS A 90 -9.00 -0.09 15.30
C CYS A 90 -8.94 -0.98 14.06
N THR A 91 -8.82 -2.31 14.26
CA THR A 91 -8.68 -3.28 13.16
C THR A 91 -9.95 -3.39 12.31
N GLN A 92 -9.85 -3.97 11.12
CA GLN A 92 -10.98 -4.05 10.20
C GLN A 92 -12.08 -4.99 10.69
N LEU A 93 -11.71 -6.19 11.15
CA LEU A 93 -12.68 -7.25 11.46
C LEU A 93 -13.05 -7.31 12.94
N SER A 94 -12.09 -7.08 13.82
CA SER A 94 -12.24 -7.21 15.27
C SER A 94 -11.52 -6.07 15.99
N PRO A 95 -12.06 -4.85 15.97
CA PRO A 95 -11.45 -3.73 16.68
C PRO A 95 -11.59 -3.90 18.19
N SER A 96 -10.54 -3.58 18.93
CA SER A 96 -10.51 -3.61 20.41
C SER A 96 -11.12 -2.33 20.99
N CYS A 97 -12.43 -2.12 20.79
CA CYS A 97 -13.11 -0.88 21.17
C CYS A 97 -13.18 -0.69 22.68
N ASP A 98 -13.21 -1.77 23.47
CA ASP A 98 -13.24 -1.73 24.94
C ASP A 98 -11.91 -1.21 25.53
N GLU A 99 -10.79 -1.41 24.85
CA GLU A 99 -9.46 -0.92 25.22
C GLU A 99 -9.08 0.39 24.51
N CYS A 100 -9.97 0.89 23.66
CA CYS A 100 -9.69 2.06 22.80
C CYS A 100 -9.79 3.37 23.60
N THR A 101 -8.70 4.10 23.71
CA THR A 101 -8.60 5.37 24.46
C THR A 101 -9.47 6.50 23.92
N ILE A 102 -9.92 6.40 22.67
CA ILE A 102 -10.75 7.42 22.00
C ILE A 102 -12.19 6.94 21.75
N SER A 103 -12.60 5.79 22.32
CA SER A 103 -13.93 5.19 22.07
C SER A 103 -15.08 6.11 22.51
N ASN A 104 -14.92 6.84 23.60
CA ASN A 104 -15.94 7.74 24.15
C ASN A 104 -16.27 8.92 23.22
N ASN A 105 -15.41 9.27 22.29
CA ASN A 105 -15.57 10.34 21.32
C ASN A 105 -15.71 9.81 19.89
N CYS A 106 -15.70 8.48 19.71
CA CYS A 106 -15.80 7.86 18.42
C CYS A 106 -17.24 7.82 17.92
N ALA A 107 -17.53 8.50 16.81
CA ALA A 107 -18.88 8.56 16.26
C ALA A 107 -19.46 7.17 15.94
N TRP A 108 -18.63 6.23 15.48
CA TRP A 108 -19.05 4.86 15.18
C TRP A 108 -19.41 4.08 16.45
N ALA A 109 -18.63 4.24 17.54
CA ALA A 109 -18.95 3.62 18.83
C ALA A 109 -20.21 4.22 19.44
N LEU A 110 -20.36 5.55 19.44
CA LEU A 110 -21.55 6.26 19.93
C LEU A 110 -22.82 5.91 19.14
N ALA A 111 -22.69 5.55 17.87
CA ALA A 111 -23.80 5.08 17.04
C ALA A 111 -24.14 3.59 17.23
N GLY A 112 -23.46 2.88 18.15
CA GLY A 112 -23.69 1.44 18.40
C GLY A 112 -23.10 0.52 17.34
N PHE A 113 -21.99 0.92 16.71
CA PHE A 113 -21.23 0.11 15.76
C PHE A 113 -22.02 -0.31 14.50
N PRO A 114 -22.67 0.62 13.81
CA PRO A 114 -23.41 0.28 12.59
C PRO A 114 -22.50 -0.39 11.57
N LYS A 115 -23.01 -1.45 10.95
CA LYS A 115 -22.29 -2.17 9.89
C LYS A 115 -22.71 -1.64 8.52
N ASP A 116 -21.74 -1.52 7.62
CA ASP A 116 -22.04 -1.16 6.24
C ASP A 116 -22.73 -2.33 5.53
N GLU A 117 -23.80 -2.04 4.79
CA GLU A 117 -24.57 -3.05 4.03
C GLU A 117 -23.70 -3.74 2.95
N LYS A 118 -22.77 -3.00 2.36
CA LYS A 118 -21.86 -3.49 1.32
C LYS A 118 -20.42 -3.44 1.82
N ARG A 119 -19.90 -4.59 2.23
CA ARG A 119 -18.47 -4.74 2.51
C ARG A 119 -17.71 -5.01 1.22
N PRO A 120 -16.60 -4.29 0.95
CA PRO A 120 -15.69 -4.69 -0.12
C PRO A 120 -15.20 -6.11 0.14
N THR A 121 -15.38 -7.01 -0.82
CA THR A 121 -14.81 -8.35 -0.73
C THR A 121 -13.28 -8.22 -0.70
N PRO A 122 -12.60 -8.76 0.31
CA PRO A 122 -11.15 -8.74 0.34
C PRO A 122 -10.59 -9.40 -0.93
N GLN A 123 -9.74 -8.70 -1.64
CA GLN A 123 -9.09 -9.28 -2.82
C GLN A 123 -8.15 -10.39 -2.34
N PRO A 124 -8.31 -11.65 -2.76
CA PRO A 124 -7.42 -12.73 -2.37
C PRO A 124 -6.01 -12.40 -2.82
N TYR A 125 -5.02 -12.73 -2.01
CA TYR A 125 -3.60 -12.60 -2.39
C TYR A 125 -3.10 -13.84 -3.10
N ALA A 126 -3.52 -15.01 -2.62
CA ALA A 126 -3.13 -16.31 -3.18
C ALA A 126 -3.64 -16.47 -4.62
N GLY A 127 -2.80 -16.98 -5.50
CA GLY A 127 -3.13 -17.22 -6.90
C GLY A 127 -3.12 -15.99 -7.82
N THR A 128 -2.95 -14.77 -7.26
CA THR A 128 -3.05 -13.53 -8.04
C THR A 128 -1.75 -13.16 -8.76
N ASP A 129 -1.87 -12.31 -9.78
CA ASP A 129 -0.72 -11.69 -10.46
C ASP A 129 0.15 -10.89 -9.48
N ARG A 130 -0.44 -10.31 -8.43
CA ARG A 130 0.30 -9.62 -7.36
C ARG A 130 1.24 -10.57 -6.62
N GLN A 131 0.81 -11.79 -6.32
CA GLN A 131 1.67 -12.80 -5.70
C GLN A 131 2.78 -13.24 -6.65
N ALA A 132 2.46 -13.52 -7.91
CA ALA A 132 3.43 -13.92 -8.92
C ALA A 132 4.50 -12.83 -9.15
N ARG A 133 4.09 -11.55 -9.22
CA ARG A 133 5.00 -10.38 -9.27
C ARG A 133 5.94 -10.35 -8.06
N GLY A 134 5.38 -10.51 -6.87
CA GLY A 134 6.15 -10.53 -5.62
C GLY A 134 7.22 -11.63 -5.63
N ARG A 135 6.91 -12.82 -6.15
CA ARG A 135 7.87 -13.93 -6.27
C ARG A 135 9.00 -13.62 -7.25
N ILE A 136 8.71 -13.04 -8.42
CA ILE A 136 9.75 -12.59 -9.37
C ILE A 136 10.66 -11.56 -8.72
N MET A 137 10.10 -10.53 -8.12
CA MET A 137 10.87 -9.46 -7.49
C MET A 137 11.72 -9.98 -6.31
N LYS A 138 11.20 -10.93 -5.54
CA LYS A 138 11.96 -11.61 -4.47
C LYS A 138 13.15 -12.37 -5.05
N ALA A 139 12.93 -13.20 -6.07
CA ALA A 139 13.98 -14.00 -6.69
C ALA A 139 15.11 -13.13 -7.27
N LEU A 140 14.76 -12.04 -7.96
CA LEU A 140 15.75 -11.11 -8.52
C LEU A 140 16.50 -10.34 -7.44
N ARG A 141 15.85 -9.93 -6.34
CA ARG A 141 16.55 -9.31 -5.20
C ARG A 141 17.52 -10.28 -4.53
N SER A 142 17.11 -11.52 -4.27
CA SER A 142 18.01 -12.54 -3.72
C SER A 142 19.23 -12.74 -4.62
N ALA A 143 19.02 -12.90 -5.92
CA ALA A 143 20.11 -13.03 -6.89
C ALA A 143 21.07 -11.81 -6.88
N HIS A 144 20.52 -10.61 -6.75
CA HIS A 144 21.33 -9.39 -6.65
C HIS A 144 22.17 -9.35 -5.36
N PHE A 145 21.57 -9.69 -4.20
CA PHE A 145 22.29 -9.74 -2.91
C PHE A 145 23.36 -10.84 -2.87
N GLU A 146 23.16 -11.94 -3.59
CA GLU A 146 24.13 -13.03 -3.75
C GLU A 146 25.25 -12.71 -4.76
N GLY A 147 25.25 -11.49 -5.34
CA GLY A 147 26.26 -11.05 -6.31
C GLY A 147 26.13 -11.72 -7.68
N THR A 148 24.98 -12.34 -8.00
CA THR A 148 24.79 -12.92 -9.34
C THR A 148 24.36 -11.86 -10.36
N GLU A 149 24.82 -11.99 -11.60
CA GLU A 149 24.50 -11.08 -12.72
C GLU A 149 23.05 -11.18 -13.19
N GLY A 150 22.11 -11.55 -12.32
CA GLY A 150 20.71 -11.74 -12.63
C GLY A 150 20.32 -13.21 -12.93
N LEU A 151 19.05 -13.43 -13.25
CA LEU A 151 18.48 -14.75 -13.48
C LEU A 151 18.15 -14.99 -14.96
N THR A 152 18.20 -16.25 -15.39
CA THR A 152 17.69 -16.60 -16.72
C THR A 152 16.17 -16.38 -16.77
N LYS A 153 15.64 -16.06 -17.96
CA LYS A 153 14.19 -15.91 -18.16
C LYS A 153 13.42 -17.12 -17.64
N ARG A 154 13.93 -18.34 -17.87
CA ARG A 154 13.32 -19.59 -17.37
C ARG A 154 13.17 -19.56 -15.84
N ARG A 155 14.24 -19.25 -15.10
CA ARG A 155 14.20 -19.18 -13.62
C ARG A 155 13.21 -18.10 -13.12
N VAL A 156 13.10 -16.97 -13.81
CA VAL A 156 12.14 -15.90 -13.48
C VAL A 156 10.70 -16.37 -13.70
N LEU A 157 10.44 -17.07 -14.81
CA LEU A 157 9.11 -17.63 -15.08
C LEU A 157 8.75 -18.76 -14.09
N ASP A 158 9.72 -19.62 -13.74
CA ASP A 158 9.49 -20.65 -12.74
C ASP A 158 9.21 -20.07 -11.35
N ALA A 159 9.90 -19.00 -10.95
CA ALA A 159 9.61 -18.29 -9.70
C ALA A 159 8.19 -17.71 -9.63
N ALA A 160 7.63 -17.33 -10.78
CA ALA A 160 6.27 -16.78 -10.88
C ALA A 160 5.16 -17.82 -10.80
N ARG A 161 5.48 -19.13 -10.94
CA ARG A 161 4.46 -20.18 -10.93
C ARG A 161 3.82 -20.30 -9.56
N LEU A 162 2.50 -20.33 -9.55
CA LEU A 162 1.68 -20.51 -8.35
C LEU A 162 0.89 -21.81 -8.45
N ASP A 163 0.70 -22.48 -7.31
CA ASP A 163 -0.14 -23.66 -7.23
C ASP A 163 -1.59 -23.26 -7.53
N GLY A 164 -2.22 -23.95 -8.47
CA GLY A 164 -3.56 -23.61 -8.96
C GLY A 164 -3.65 -22.35 -9.83
N GLY A 165 -2.50 -21.74 -10.18
CA GLY A 165 -2.46 -20.57 -11.05
C GLY A 165 -2.69 -20.90 -12.54
N ASP A 166 -3.15 -19.89 -13.28
CA ASP A 166 -3.26 -19.91 -14.72
C ASP A 166 -1.88 -20.17 -15.38
N ARG A 167 -1.82 -21.14 -16.31
CA ARG A 167 -0.57 -21.52 -17.01
C ARG A 167 0.11 -20.35 -17.73
N TYR A 168 -0.64 -19.33 -18.14
CA TYR A 168 -0.14 -18.15 -18.84
C TYR A 168 0.28 -17.02 -17.89
N GLN A 169 -0.07 -17.12 -16.60
CA GLN A 169 0.20 -16.10 -15.59
C GLN A 169 1.68 -15.70 -15.50
N PRO A 170 2.65 -16.64 -15.44
CA PRO A 170 4.07 -16.28 -15.36
C PRO A 170 4.53 -15.41 -16.52
N ALA A 171 4.12 -15.77 -17.76
CA ALA A 171 4.49 -15.02 -18.95
C ALA A 171 3.81 -13.64 -19.04
N ARG A 172 2.55 -13.54 -18.60
CA ARG A 172 1.79 -12.29 -18.53
C ARG A 172 2.44 -11.34 -17.55
N VAL A 173 2.73 -11.80 -16.35
CA VAL A 173 3.35 -11.02 -15.27
C VAL A 173 4.77 -10.58 -15.64
N TYR A 174 5.57 -11.47 -16.23
CA TYR A 174 6.91 -11.13 -16.71
C TYR A 174 6.87 -9.97 -17.74
N ARG A 175 5.98 -10.07 -18.73
CA ARG A 175 5.82 -9.02 -19.74
C ARG A 175 5.36 -7.69 -19.15
N ALA A 176 4.45 -7.75 -18.16
CA ALA A 176 3.99 -6.55 -17.48
C ALA A 176 5.14 -5.86 -16.73
N LEU A 177 5.95 -6.60 -15.98
CA LEU A 177 7.11 -6.07 -15.26
C LEU A 177 8.16 -5.46 -16.21
N LEU A 178 8.40 -6.06 -17.38
CA LEU A 178 9.27 -5.48 -18.40
C LEU A 178 8.70 -4.16 -18.94
N LYS A 179 7.41 -4.14 -19.29
CA LYS A 179 6.73 -2.94 -19.80
C LYS A 179 6.74 -1.78 -18.79
N GLU A 180 6.63 -2.09 -17.52
CA GLU A 180 6.66 -1.13 -16.40
C GLU A 180 8.10 -0.70 -16.02
N GLY A 181 9.12 -1.26 -16.65
CA GLY A 181 10.52 -0.97 -16.32
C GLY A 181 10.98 -1.48 -14.94
N MET A 182 10.20 -2.36 -14.32
CA MET A 182 10.52 -2.96 -13.01
C MET A 182 11.59 -4.06 -13.08
N ILE A 183 11.79 -4.62 -14.25
CA ILE A 183 12.86 -5.58 -14.58
C ILE A 183 13.41 -5.25 -15.97
N ILE A 184 14.67 -5.63 -16.19
CA ILE A 184 15.36 -5.43 -17.48
C ILE A 184 15.81 -6.79 -18.00
N TYR A 185 15.58 -7.05 -19.29
CA TYR A 185 16.14 -8.20 -19.97
C TYR A 185 17.36 -7.76 -20.80
N ASN A 186 18.51 -8.35 -20.54
CA ASN A 186 19.72 -8.09 -21.30
C ASN A 186 19.85 -9.14 -22.40
N GLU A 187 19.90 -8.69 -23.65
CA GLU A 187 19.98 -9.56 -24.84
C GLU A 187 21.33 -10.27 -24.97
N ASP A 188 22.44 -9.65 -24.53
CA ASP A 188 23.76 -10.22 -24.65
C ASP A 188 24.01 -11.33 -23.63
N THR A 189 23.64 -11.08 -22.38
CA THR A 189 23.81 -12.05 -21.28
C THR A 189 22.66 -13.04 -21.15
N LYS A 190 21.53 -12.80 -21.87
CA LYS A 190 20.27 -13.56 -21.76
C LYS A 190 19.74 -13.61 -20.33
N ARG A 191 20.01 -12.56 -19.53
CA ARG A 191 19.62 -12.48 -18.12
C ARG A 191 18.61 -11.38 -17.87
N VAL A 192 17.82 -11.59 -16.81
CA VAL A 192 16.86 -10.63 -16.27
C VAL A 192 17.44 -10.06 -14.98
N THR A 193 17.44 -8.73 -14.85
CA THR A 193 17.97 -8.01 -13.70
C THR A 193 16.96 -7.00 -13.17
N LEU A 194 17.22 -6.46 -11.98
CA LEU A 194 16.57 -5.23 -11.51
C LEU A 194 17.17 -4.04 -12.25
N PRO A 195 16.41 -2.95 -12.45
CA PRO A 195 16.98 -1.68 -12.92
C PRO A 195 18.00 -1.16 -11.90
N ARG A 196 19.04 -0.48 -12.40
CA ARG A 196 20.08 0.16 -11.58
C ARG A 196 19.60 1.49 -11.03
#